data_7e129a74664b809b7cf9d2013228e43c
#
_entry.id   7e129a74664b809b7cf9d2013228e43c
#
_cell.length_a   1.000
_cell.length_b   1.000
_cell.length_c   1.000
_cell.angle_alpha   90.00
_cell.angle_beta   90.00
_cell.angle_gamma   90.00
#
_symmetry.space_group_name_H-M   'P 1'
#
loop_
_entity.id
_entity.type
_entity.pdbx_description
1 polymer ?
#
loop_
_entity_poly.entity_id
_entity_poly.type
_entity_poly.pdbx_seq_one_letter_code
_entity_poly.pdbx_strand_id
1 'polypeptide(L)'
;MQYTPTNWYWIAENGRIYSSAKQAIITSKDDAFIKWQASGYLPTPWPKDAQGQQSDAALAEVIAPFGLKLFPKTLDDVKLELQTEVDKAAENERLKYITDGVGQSMTYQEKVNQAAEYSKKFGAHQKSPDDTPEPKEDDYLLLKASLGIDGSTLIEVAETVTHAYAIWQQIGAAIEATRLETKSKISTAKDITSAKAVFAELTWPNPC
;
A
#
# COMPACT_ATOMS: atom_id res chain seq x y z
N MET A 1 -23.31 30.91 27.39
CA MET A 1 -23.37 29.98 26.25
C MET A 1 -22.11 29.14 26.25
N GLN A 2 -22.24 27.84 26.10
CA GLN A 2 -21.09 26.94 26.17
C GLN A 2 -20.54 26.67 24.75
N TYR A 3 -19.25 26.87 24.56
CA TYR A 3 -18.54 26.51 23.33
C TYR A 3 -18.52 24.99 23.18
N THR A 4 -19.04 24.49 22.05
CA THR A 4 -19.05 23.07 21.72
C THR A 4 -18.30 22.85 20.42
N PRO A 5 -17.02 22.44 20.45
CA PRO A 5 -16.16 22.37 19.25
C PRO A 5 -16.73 21.53 18.11
N THR A 6 -17.46 20.46 18.40
CA THR A 6 -18.06 19.56 17.42
C THR A 6 -19.38 20.08 16.80
N ASN A 7 -19.91 21.20 17.31
CA ASN A 7 -21.08 21.87 16.77
C ASN A 7 -20.88 23.38 16.82
N TRP A 8 -19.93 23.88 16.08
CA TRP A 8 -19.51 25.26 16.06
C TRP A 8 -19.23 25.77 14.65
N TYR A 9 -19.16 27.09 14.49
CA TYR A 9 -18.92 27.74 13.22
C TYR A 9 -17.80 28.77 13.33
N TRP A 10 -16.95 28.84 12.30
CA TRP A 10 -15.92 29.87 12.13
C TRP A 10 -16.21 30.64 10.84
N ILE A 11 -16.08 31.95 10.90
CA ILE A 11 -16.31 32.84 9.76
C ILE A 11 -15.05 33.63 9.41
N ALA A 12 -14.68 33.61 8.12
CA ALA A 12 -13.56 34.35 7.59
C ALA A 12 -14.02 35.77 7.11
N GLU A 13 -13.08 36.71 7.06
CA GLU A 13 -13.31 38.06 6.55
C GLU A 13 -13.84 38.08 5.10
N ASN A 14 -13.48 37.07 4.30
CA ASN A 14 -13.99 36.88 2.94
C ASN A 14 -15.37 36.20 2.86
N GLY A 15 -16.03 35.98 3.99
CA GLY A 15 -17.38 35.42 4.06
C GLY A 15 -17.44 33.90 4.02
N ARG A 16 -16.30 33.15 3.95
CA ARG A 16 -16.31 31.69 4.07
C ARG A 16 -16.73 31.30 5.48
N ILE A 17 -17.56 30.26 5.59
CA ILE A 17 -18.02 29.72 6.88
C ILE A 17 -17.67 28.25 6.96
N TYR A 18 -16.94 27.85 8.01
CA TYR A 18 -16.70 26.44 8.31
C TYR A 18 -17.68 25.96 9.37
N SER A 19 -18.27 24.78 9.12
CA SER A 19 -19.13 24.06 10.07
C SER A 19 -18.37 22.84 10.62
N SER A 20 -18.13 22.81 11.92
CA SER A 20 -17.49 21.65 12.55
C SER A 20 -18.38 20.40 12.55
N ALA A 21 -19.70 20.57 12.67
CA ALA A 21 -20.64 19.45 12.63
C ALA A 21 -20.66 18.77 11.23
N LYS A 22 -20.49 19.55 10.17
CA LYS A 22 -20.42 19.04 8.78
C LYS A 22 -18.99 18.77 8.32
N GLN A 23 -18.00 19.27 9.04
CA GLN A 23 -16.59 19.31 8.64
C GLN A 23 -16.41 19.82 7.20
N ALA A 24 -17.09 20.89 6.86
CA ALA A 24 -17.14 21.46 5.51
C ALA A 24 -17.32 22.98 5.51
N ILE A 25 -16.91 23.60 4.41
CA ILE A 25 -17.29 24.98 4.10
C ILE A 25 -18.76 25.00 3.68
N ILE A 26 -19.51 25.89 4.30
CA ILE A 26 -20.94 26.10 4.03
C ILE A 26 -21.21 27.50 3.51
N THR A 27 -22.42 27.72 3.04
CA THR A 27 -22.91 29.05 2.69
C THR A 27 -23.66 29.70 3.87
N SER A 28 -23.84 31.01 3.86
CA SER A 28 -24.66 31.73 4.84
C SER A 28 -26.14 31.35 4.79
N LYS A 29 -26.58 30.64 3.76
CA LYS A 29 -27.94 30.11 3.60
C LYS A 29 -28.14 28.72 4.15
N ASP A 30 -27.14 28.13 4.81
CA ASP A 30 -27.24 26.80 5.42
C ASP A 30 -28.27 26.82 6.56
N ASP A 31 -29.29 25.98 6.49
CA ASP A 31 -30.39 25.95 7.45
C ASP A 31 -29.93 25.68 8.88
N ALA A 32 -28.93 24.82 9.08
CA ALA A 32 -28.41 24.53 10.39
C ALA A 32 -27.65 25.71 10.97
N PHE A 33 -26.91 26.44 10.15
CA PHE A 33 -26.22 27.66 10.55
C PHE A 33 -27.21 28.77 10.93
N ILE A 34 -28.25 28.97 10.12
CA ILE A 34 -29.30 29.98 10.40
C ILE A 34 -30.02 29.68 11.72
N LYS A 35 -30.39 28.41 11.96
CA LYS A 35 -31.03 28.01 13.21
C LYS A 35 -30.11 28.20 14.41
N TRP A 36 -28.82 27.87 14.24
CA TRP A 36 -27.81 28.03 15.29
C TRP A 36 -27.63 29.52 15.65
N GLN A 37 -27.57 30.41 14.65
CA GLN A 37 -27.51 31.85 14.91
C GLN A 37 -28.82 32.41 15.56
N ALA A 38 -29.98 31.90 15.12
CA ALA A 38 -31.26 32.28 15.71
C ALA A 38 -31.37 31.86 17.20
N SER A 39 -30.58 30.86 17.63
CA SER A 39 -30.43 30.47 19.05
C SER A 39 -29.51 31.39 19.85
N GLY A 40 -29.06 32.52 19.24
CA GLY A 40 -28.23 33.54 19.91
C GLY A 40 -26.74 33.30 19.88
N TYR A 41 -26.26 32.36 19.07
CA TYR A 41 -24.83 32.09 18.91
C TYR A 41 -24.19 32.95 17.83
N LEU A 42 -22.91 33.28 18.02
CA LEU A 42 -22.12 34.04 17.04
C LEU A 42 -20.94 33.16 16.58
N PRO A 43 -20.66 33.10 15.29
CA PRO A 43 -19.50 32.35 14.78
C PRO A 43 -18.19 32.98 15.26
N THR A 44 -17.20 32.13 15.54
CA THR A 44 -15.86 32.60 15.89
C THR A 44 -15.18 33.13 14.63
N PRO A 45 -14.45 34.26 14.70
CA PRO A 45 -13.60 34.69 13.59
C PRO A 45 -12.62 33.58 13.19
N TRP A 46 -12.37 33.50 11.89
CA TRP A 46 -11.37 32.54 11.37
C TRP A 46 -9.99 32.82 11.97
N PRO A 47 -9.28 31.83 12.49
CA PRO A 47 -7.99 32.05 13.14
C PRO A 47 -6.95 32.64 12.20
N LYS A 48 -6.01 33.40 12.77
CA LYS A 48 -4.89 34.01 12.07
C LYS A 48 -3.61 33.22 12.34
N ASP A 49 -2.76 33.14 11.33
CA ASP A 49 -1.42 32.57 11.43
C ASP A 49 -0.42 33.54 12.12
N ALA A 50 0.83 33.14 12.21
CA ALA A 50 1.91 33.94 12.81
C ALA A 50 2.17 35.28 12.09
N GLN A 51 1.72 35.43 10.86
CA GLN A 51 1.81 36.64 10.04
C GLN A 51 0.57 37.52 10.20
N GLY A 52 -0.40 37.13 11.02
CA GLY A 52 -1.64 37.85 11.28
C GLY A 52 -2.69 37.70 10.19
N GLN A 53 -2.52 36.75 9.26
CA GLN A 53 -3.43 36.48 8.17
C GLN A 53 -4.36 35.30 8.49
N GLN A 54 -5.63 35.40 8.11
CA GLN A 54 -6.54 34.26 8.21
C GLN A 54 -6.16 33.19 7.22
N SER A 55 -5.83 31.99 7.71
CA SER A 55 -5.39 30.88 6.87
C SER A 55 -6.11 29.56 7.22
N ASP A 56 -6.22 28.66 6.24
CA ASP A 56 -6.78 27.33 6.42
C ASP A 56 -5.94 26.50 7.37
N ALA A 57 -4.61 26.71 7.37
CA ALA A 57 -3.69 26.06 8.30
C ALA A 57 -3.96 26.45 9.76
N ALA A 58 -4.17 27.76 10.02
CA ALA A 58 -4.49 28.23 11.37
C ALA A 58 -5.83 27.65 11.89
N LEU A 59 -6.86 27.54 11.03
CA LEU A 59 -8.09 26.87 11.45
C LEU A 59 -7.89 25.39 11.67
N ALA A 60 -7.14 24.71 10.79
CA ALA A 60 -6.84 23.29 10.95
C ALA A 60 -6.15 22.99 12.29
N GLU A 61 -5.20 23.82 12.72
CA GLU A 61 -4.54 23.69 14.04
C GLU A 61 -5.52 23.84 15.20
N VAL A 62 -6.47 24.79 15.11
CA VAL A 62 -7.48 25.02 16.16
C VAL A 62 -8.46 23.86 16.29
N ILE A 63 -8.86 23.24 15.19
CA ILE A 63 -9.87 22.17 15.18
C ILE A 63 -9.28 20.76 15.35
N ALA A 64 -7.99 20.56 15.03
CA ALA A 64 -7.32 19.25 15.10
C ALA A 64 -7.38 18.56 16.46
N PRO A 65 -7.23 19.27 17.62
CA PRO A 65 -7.34 18.65 18.94
C PRO A 65 -8.69 18.01 19.22
N PHE A 66 -9.74 18.41 18.48
CA PHE A 66 -11.10 17.85 18.58
C PHE A 66 -11.38 16.73 17.56
N GLY A 67 -10.35 16.26 16.84
CA GLY A 67 -10.50 15.25 15.79
C GLY A 67 -11.22 15.76 14.52
N LEU A 68 -11.38 17.06 14.38
CA LEU A 68 -12.08 17.70 13.25
C LEU A 68 -11.10 18.02 12.12
N LYS A 69 -11.60 18.02 10.89
CA LYS A 69 -10.83 18.34 9.68
C LYS A 69 -11.52 19.44 8.89
N LEU A 70 -10.74 20.38 8.36
CA LEU A 70 -11.26 21.45 7.51
C LEU A 70 -11.80 20.92 6.18
N PHE A 71 -11.08 19.97 5.62
CA PHE A 71 -11.45 19.24 4.40
C PHE A 71 -11.44 17.74 4.72
N PRO A 72 -12.59 17.15 4.98
CA PRO A 72 -12.66 15.69 5.13
C PRO A 72 -12.23 15.03 3.81
N LYS A 73 -11.56 13.90 3.93
CA LYS A 73 -11.17 13.13 2.75
C LYS A 73 -12.39 12.78 1.92
N THR A 74 -12.29 13.01 0.62
CA THR A 74 -13.31 12.55 -0.33
C THR A 74 -13.29 11.02 -0.43
N LEU A 75 -14.32 10.43 -1.04
CA LEU A 75 -14.32 8.99 -1.31
C LEU A 75 -13.12 8.58 -2.17
N ASP A 76 -12.74 9.40 -3.15
CA ASP A 76 -11.62 9.13 -4.05
C ASP A 76 -10.27 9.21 -3.31
N ASP A 77 -10.09 10.17 -2.39
CA ASP A 77 -8.91 10.26 -1.54
C ASP A 77 -8.76 9.00 -0.66
N VAL A 78 -9.86 8.55 -0.06
CA VAL A 78 -9.88 7.34 0.77
C VAL A 78 -9.59 6.08 -0.05
N LYS A 79 -10.16 5.96 -1.26
CA LYS A 79 -9.87 4.84 -2.16
C LYS A 79 -8.39 4.78 -2.54
N LEU A 80 -7.79 5.92 -2.91
CA LEU A 80 -6.37 5.99 -3.27
C LEU A 80 -5.48 5.60 -2.10
N GLU A 81 -5.79 6.09 -0.91
CA GLU A 81 -5.06 5.74 0.31
C GLU A 81 -5.15 4.25 0.62
N LEU A 82 -6.36 3.68 0.62
CA LEU A 82 -6.57 2.25 0.88
C LEU A 82 -5.89 1.36 -0.17
N GLN A 83 -5.92 1.73 -1.46
CA GLN A 83 -5.19 1.00 -2.50
C GLN A 83 -3.69 1.02 -2.27
N THR A 84 -3.14 2.13 -1.79
CA THR A 84 -1.72 2.24 -1.41
C THR A 84 -1.41 1.36 -0.20
N GLU A 85 -2.30 1.30 0.79
CA GLU A 85 -2.13 0.41 1.95
C GLU A 85 -2.24 -1.07 1.56
N VAL A 86 -3.10 -1.44 0.59
CA VAL A 86 -3.13 -2.80 0.02
C VAL A 86 -1.80 -3.16 -0.65
N ASP A 87 -1.20 -2.24 -1.41
CA ASP A 87 0.10 -2.46 -2.05
C ASP A 87 1.21 -2.69 -1.00
N LYS A 88 1.25 -1.88 0.05
CA LYS A 88 2.19 -2.06 1.18
C LYS A 88 1.97 -3.38 1.92
N ALA A 89 0.71 -3.73 2.18
CA ALA A 89 0.36 -4.97 2.85
C ALA A 89 0.75 -6.20 2.01
N ALA A 90 0.57 -6.14 0.67
CA ALA A 90 1.02 -7.18 -0.24
C ALA A 90 2.54 -7.34 -0.24
N GLU A 91 3.29 -6.23 -0.19
CA GLU A 91 4.75 -6.27 -0.11
C GLU A 91 5.21 -6.89 1.22
N ASN A 92 4.63 -6.47 2.33
CA ASN A 92 4.91 -7.07 3.64
C ASN A 92 4.60 -8.58 3.67
N GLU A 93 3.55 -9.02 2.97
CA GLU A 93 3.23 -10.44 2.84
C GLU A 93 4.29 -11.18 2.03
N ARG A 94 4.75 -10.62 0.89
CA ARG A 94 5.83 -11.20 0.07
C ARG A 94 7.12 -11.37 0.85
N LEU A 95 7.48 -10.40 1.69
CA LEU A 95 8.70 -10.41 2.51
C LEU A 95 8.75 -11.53 3.55
N LYS A 96 7.65 -12.22 3.81
CA LYS A 96 7.67 -13.45 4.64
C LYS A 96 8.31 -14.63 3.91
N TYR A 97 8.38 -14.59 2.58
CA TYR A 97 8.81 -15.71 1.73
C TYR A 97 10.07 -15.40 0.92
N ILE A 98 10.45 -14.15 0.82
CA ILE A 98 11.64 -13.71 0.08
C ILE A 98 12.47 -12.75 0.92
N THR A 99 13.77 -12.69 0.64
CA THR A 99 14.68 -11.74 1.28
C THR A 99 14.48 -10.33 0.69
N ASP A 100 14.37 -9.32 1.56
CA ASP A 100 14.23 -7.92 1.17
C ASP A 100 15.47 -7.39 0.43
N GLY A 101 15.21 -6.46 -0.50
CA GLY A 101 16.20 -5.67 -1.20
C GLY A 101 16.20 -5.84 -2.72
N VAL A 102 16.27 -4.72 -3.44
CA VAL A 102 16.27 -4.68 -4.92
C VAL A 102 17.44 -5.49 -5.50
N GLY A 103 18.64 -5.35 -4.93
CA GLY A 103 19.82 -6.11 -5.35
C GLY A 103 19.65 -7.62 -5.13
N GLN A 104 19.01 -8.00 -4.03
CA GLN A 104 18.73 -9.39 -3.71
C GLN A 104 17.74 -10.01 -4.70
N SER A 105 16.68 -9.29 -5.06
CA SER A 105 15.70 -9.75 -6.06
C SER A 105 16.35 -9.98 -7.43
N MET A 106 17.25 -9.11 -7.86
CA MET A 106 18.02 -9.29 -9.10
C MET A 106 18.93 -10.53 -9.04
N THR A 107 19.61 -10.74 -7.91
CA THR A 107 20.46 -11.89 -7.69
C THR A 107 19.67 -13.20 -7.74
N TYR A 108 18.50 -13.24 -7.10
CA TYR A 108 17.62 -14.42 -7.14
C TYR A 108 17.11 -14.70 -8.55
N GLN A 109 16.67 -13.67 -9.28
CA GLN A 109 16.17 -13.86 -10.64
C GLN A 109 17.25 -14.42 -11.55
N GLU A 110 18.47 -13.87 -11.47
CA GLU A 110 19.59 -14.36 -12.25
C GLU A 110 20.01 -15.79 -11.83
N LYS A 111 19.99 -16.09 -10.53
CA LYS A 111 20.25 -17.45 -10.03
C LYS A 111 19.24 -18.47 -10.58
N VAL A 112 17.95 -18.09 -10.67
CA VAL A 112 16.90 -18.93 -11.29
C VAL A 112 17.16 -19.14 -12.78
N ASN A 113 17.56 -18.09 -13.50
CA ASN A 113 17.91 -18.19 -14.91
C ASN A 113 19.08 -19.15 -15.13
N GLN A 114 20.15 -19.03 -14.33
CA GLN A 114 21.31 -19.93 -14.37
C GLN A 114 20.91 -21.37 -14.04
N ALA A 115 20.03 -21.58 -13.05
CA ALA A 115 19.54 -22.92 -12.68
C ALA A 115 18.79 -23.58 -13.84
N ALA A 116 17.91 -22.86 -14.49
CA ALA A 116 17.14 -23.37 -15.64
C ALA A 116 18.05 -23.70 -16.84
N GLU A 117 19.02 -22.84 -17.15
CA GLU A 117 19.96 -23.03 -18.22
C GLU A 117 20.91 -24.22 -17.95
N TYR A 118 21.48 -24.26 -16.74
CA TYR A 118 22.36 -25.37 -16.32
C TYR A 118 21.65 -26.70 -16.39
N SER A 119 20.47 -26.84 -15.79
CA SER A 119 19.69 -28.07 -15.79
C SER A 119 19.36 -28.54 -17.22
N LYS A 120 19.03 -27.62 -18.11
CA LYS A 120 18.77 -27.93 -19.53
C LYS A 120 20.01 -28.47 -20.24
N LYS A 121 21.18 -27.83 -20.09
CA LYS A 121 22.42 -28.25 -20.74
C LYS A 121 22.97 -29.55 -20.14
N PHE A 122 22.91 -29.70 -18.80
CA PHE A 122 23.31 -30.91 -18.10
C PHE A 122 22.45 -32.08 -18.51
N GLY A 123 21.12 -31.92 -18.59
CA GLY A 123 20.23 -32.98 -19.07
C GLY A 123 20.42 -33.34 -20.57
N ALA A 124 20.86 -32.39 -21.40
CA ALA A 124 21.24 -32.68 -22.79
C ALA A 124 22.55 -33.47 -22.87
N HIS A 125 23.56 -33.08 -22.08
CA HIS A 125 24.82 -33.82 -21.99
C HIS A 125 24.59 -35.28 -21.49
N GLN A 126 23.77 -35.46 -20.46
CA GLN A 126 23.44 -36.79 -19.96
C GLN A 126 22.81 -37.74 -21.01
N LYS A 127 22.01 -37.16 -21.92
CA LYS A 127 21.35 -37.92 -23.02
C LYS A 127 22.30 -38.27 -24.16
N SER A 128 23.27 -37.42 -24.44
CA SER A 128 24.20 -37.56 -25.57
C SER A 128 25.56 -36.96 -25.19
N PRO A 129 26.35 -37.68 -24.34
CA PRO A 129 27.64 -37.17 -23.83
C PRO A 129 28.65 -36.87 -24.94
N ASP A 130 28.65 -37.68 -26.00
CA ASP A 130 29.61 -37.55 -27.09
C ASP A 130 29.33 -36.35 -28.00
N ASP A 131 28.04 -35.95 -28.12
CA ASP A 131 27.59 -34.82 -28.99
C ASP A 131 27.39 -33.51 -28.28
N THR A 132 27.22 -33.56 -26.97
CA THR A 132 26.89 -32.37 -26.14
C THR A 132 27.92 -32.21 -25.02
N PRO A 133 28.69 -31.11 -25.03
CA PRO A 133 29.66 -30.89 -23.96
C PRO A 133 29.00 -30.69 -22.60
N GLU A 134 29.65 -31.15 -21.57
CA GLU A 134 29.21 -30.87 -20.20
C GLU A 134 29.28 -29.39 -19.89
N PRO A 135 28.20 -28.79 -19.29
CA PRO A 135 28.22 -27.40 -18.91
C PRO A 135 29.30 -27.11 -17.86
N LYS A 136 30.10 -26.05 -18.11
CA LYS A 136 31.20 -25.69 -17.19
C LYS A 136 30.62 -24.94 -15.99
N GLU A 137 31.03 -25.31 -14.78
CA GLU A 137 30.61 -24.69 -13.53
C GLU A 137 30.94 -23.19 -13.47
N ASP A 138 32.05 -22.78 -14.07
CA ASP A 138 32.51 -21.38 -14.10
C ASP A 138 31.60 -20.44 -14.92
N ASP A 139 30.72 -21.00 -15.76
CA ASP A 139 29.72 -20.21 -16.51
C ASP A 139 28.50 -19.86 -15.64
N TYR A 140 28.35 -20.42 -14.43
CA TYR A 140 27.18 -20.30 -13.55
C TYR A 140 27.57 -19.80 -12.16
N LEU A 141 28.09 -18.59 -12.10
CA LEU A 141 28.73 -18.01 -10.91
C LEU A 141 27.82 -17.97 -9.67
N LEU A 142 26.52 -17.68 -9.84
CA LEU A 142 25.59 -17.61 -8.71
C LEU A 142 25.20 -18.99 -8.18
N LEU A 143 25.12 -20.00 -9.03
CA LEU A 143 24.96 -21.39 -8.57
C LEU A 143 26.22 -21.87 -7.87
N LYS A 144 27.39 -21.60 -8.45
CA LYS A 144 28.69 -21.99 -7.88
C LYS A 144 28.90 -21.38 -6.50
N ALA A 145 28.47 -20.12 -6.28
CA ALA A 145 28.53 -19.47 -4.97
C ALA A 145 27.67 -20.15 -3.89
N SER A 146 26.76 -21.03 -4.26
CA SER A 146 25.88 -21.77 -3.36
C SER A 146 26.27 -23.25 -3.19
N LEU A 147 27.38 -23.70 -3.78
CA LEU A 147 27.90 -25.05 -3.55
C LEU A 147 28.24 -25.26 -2.07
N GLY A 148 27.83 -26.42 -1.53
CA GLY A 148 27.96 -26.72 -0.12
C GLY A 148 26.93 -26.06 0.80
N ILE A 149 26.05 -25.20 0.27
CA ILE A 149 24.94 -24.52 0.99
C ILE A 149 23.62 -25.09 0.51
N ASP A 150 23.31 -24.89 -0.78
CA ASP A 150 22.03 -25.31 -1.40
C ASP A 150 22.11 -26.69 -2.05
N GLY A 151 23.30 -27.27 -2.19
CA GLY A 151 23.57 -28.62 -2.72
C GLY A 151 25.07 -28.94 -2.76
N SER A 152 25.41 -30.19 -2.85
CA SER A 152 26.80 -30.69 -2.92
C SER A 152 27.36 -30.62 -4.35
N THR A 153 26.49 -30.63 -5.34
CA THR A 153 26.79 -30.53 -6.77
C THR A 153 26.01 -29.39 -7.39
N LEU A 154 26.47 -28.89 -8.56
CA LEU A 154 25.80 -27.78 -9.23
C LEU A 154 24.38 -28.14 -9.69
N ILE A 155 24.14 -29.44 -10.04
CA ILE A 155 22.79 -29.88 -10.39
C ILE A 155 21.85 -29.86 -9.17
N GLU A 156 22.32 -30.32 -8.00
CA GLU A 156 21.53 -30.26 -6.76
C GLU A 156 21.20 -28.79 -6.36
N VAL A 157 22.18 -27.90 -6.51
CA VAL A 157 21.93 -26.45 -6.31
C VAL A 157 20.86 -25.94 -7.28
N ALA A 158 20.96 -26.29 -8.57
CA ALA A 158 20.00 -25.87 -9.58
C ALA A 158 18.58 -26.43 -9.32
N GLU A 159 18.47 -27.68 -8.88
CA GLU A 159 17.20 -28.30 -8.49
C GLU A 159 16.60 -27.62 -7.26
N THR A 160 17.39 -27.33 -6.23
CA THR A 160 16.97 -26.62 -5.01
C THR A 160 16.44 -25.22 -5.37
N VAL A 161 17.17 -24.47 -6.18
CA VAL A 161 16.76 -23.12 -6.64
C VAL A 161 15.48 -23.18 -7.45
N THR A 162 15.36 -24.13 -8.38
CA THR A 162 14.18 -24.28 -9.24
C THR A 162 12.95 -24.66 -8.40
N HIS A 163 13.11 -25.56 -7.45
CA HIS A 163 12.03 -25.97 -6.54
C HIS A 163 11.54 -24.80 -5.67
N ALA A 164 12.45 -24.06 -5.03
CA ALA A 164 12.13 -22.89 -4.23
C ALA A 164 11.41 -21.82 -5.07
N TYR A 165 11.84 -21.61 -6.31
CA TYR A 165 11.20 -20.68 -7.21
C TYR A 165 9.78 -21.12 -7.62
N ALA A 166 9.57 -22.41 -7.86
CA ALA A 166 8.23 -22.93 -8.18
C ALA A 166 7.24 -22.72 -7.02
N ILE A 167 7.67 -22.92 -5.78
CA ILE A 167 6.87 -22.63 -4.59
C ILE A 167 6.57 -21.13 -4.51
N TRP A 168 7.59 -20.28 -4.69
CA TRP A 168 7.43 -18.84 -4.69
C TRP A 168 6.44 -18.36 -5.76
N GLN A 169 6.47 -18.92 -6.98
CA GLN A 169 5.52 -18.55 -8.03
C GLN A 169 4.06 -18.78 -7.62
N GLN A 170 3.77 -19.90 -6.94
CA GLN A 170 2.41 -20.21 -6.46
C GLN A 170 1.96 -19.20 -5.40
N ILE A 171 2.81 -18.95 -4.39
CA ILE A 171 2.53 -18.01 -3.30
C ILE A 171 2.40 -16.57 -3.85
N GLY A 172 3.37 -16.15 -4.67
CA GLY A 172 3.39 -14.83 -5.26
C GLY A 172 2.18 -14.54 -6.15
N ALA A 173 1.74 -15.53 -6.94
CA ALA A 173 0.54 -15.43 -7.75
C ALA A 173 -0.73 -15.30 -6.89
N ALA A 174 -0.83 -16.03 -5.79
CA ALA A 174 -1.97 -15.96 -4.88
C ALA A 174 -2.02 -14.61 -4.14
N ILE A 175 -0.87 -14.08 -3.69
CA ILE A 175 -0.79 -12.72 -3.11
C ILE A 175 -1.20 -11.67 -4.14
N GLU A 176 -0.71 -11.77 -5.37
CA GLU A 176 -1.04 -10.82 -6.43
C GLU A 176 -2.52 -10.83 -6.78
N ALA A 177 -3.14 -12.01 -6.88
CA ALA A 177 -4.58 -12.16 -7.13
C ALA A 177 -5.38 -11.47 -6.02
N THR A 178 -5.06 -11.71 -4.74
CA THR A 178 -5.71 -11.09 -3.58
C THR A 178 -5.53 -9.56 -3.61
N ARG A 179 -4.33 -9.07 -3.93
CA ARG A 179 -4.03 -7.63 -4.06
C ARG A 179 -4.92 -6.97 -5.11
N LEU A 180 -4.96 -7.54 -6.33
CA LEU A 180 -5.74 -7.00 -7.45
C LEU A 180 -7.24 -7.04 -7.16
N GLU A 181 -7.76 -8.13 -6.61
CA GLU A 181 -9.16 -8.28 -6.25
C GLU A 181 -9.58 -7.24 -5.19
N THR A 182 -8.77 -7.08 -4.13
CA THR A 182 -9.04 -6.10 -3.07
C THR A 182 -9.04 -4.67 -3.61
N LYS A 183 -8.05 -4.30 -4.44
CA LYS A 183 -8.01 -2.98 -5.10
C LYS A 183 -9.21 -2.74 -6.00
N SER A 184 -9.68 -3.75 -6.72
CA SER A 184 -10.89 -3.69 -7.56
C SER A 184 -12.14 -3.43 -6.70
N LYS A 185 -12.32 -4.17 -5.60
CA LYS A 185 -13.42 -3.97 -4.65
C LYS A 185 -13.41 -2.57 -4.04
N ILE A 186 -12.25 -2.06 -3.62
CA ILE A 186 -12.10 -0.69 -3.12
C ILE A 186 -12.48 0.32 -4.21
N SER A 187 -12.00 0.13 -5.44
CA SER A 187 -12.30 1.03 -6.57
C SER A 187 -13.80 1.16 -6.85
N THR A 188 -14.55 0.06 -6.73
CA THR A 188 -15.99 0.00 -7.00
C THR A 188 -16.87 0.36 -5.80
N ALA A 189 -16.30 0.56 -4.61
CA ALA A 189 -17.03 0.96 -3.41
C ALA A 189 -17.76 2.29 -3.62
N LYS A 190 -19.01 2.38 -3.10
CA LYS A 190 -19.89 3.54 -3.34
C LYS A 190 -19.78 4.61 -2.25
N ASP A 191 -19.21 4.28 -1.10
CA ASP A 191 -19.01 5.15 0.04
C ASP A 191 -17.75 4.78 0.84
N ILE A 192 -17.33 5.69 1.73
CA ILE A 192 -16.11 5.53 2.55
C ILE A 192 -16.20 4.32 3.48
N THR A 193 -17.38 4.02 4.01
CA THR A 193 -17.58 2.92 4.96
C THR A 193 -17.35 1.57 4.26
N SER A 194 -17.97 1.38 3.09
CA SER A 194 -17.78 0.18 2.28
C SER A 194 -16.35 0.03 1.78
N ALA A 195 -15.68 1.11 1.37
CA ALA A 195 -14.27 1.04 0.98
C ALA A 195 -13.36 0.58 2.14
N LYS A 196 -13.60 1.11 3.35
CA LYS A 196 -12.84 0.71 4.56
C LYS A 196 -13.15 -0.72 4.99
N ALA A 197 -14.40 -1.18 4.86
CA ALA A 197 -14.78 -2.55 5.18
C ALA A 197 -14.05 -3.56 4.29
N VAL A 198 -13.93 -3.29 2.98
CA VAL A 198 -13.15 -4.13 2.06
C VAL A 198 -11.70 -4.28 2.52
N PHE A 199 -11.06 -3.20 2.96
CA PHE A 199 -9.69 -3.27 3.46
C PHE A 199 -9.59 -4.02 4.80
N ALA A 200 -10.54 -3.83 5.70
CA ALA A 200 -10.55 -4.49 7.01
C ALA A 200 -10.75 -6.03 6.90
N GLU A 201 -11.40 -6.49 5.84
CA GLU A 201 -11.63 -7.91 5.55
C GLU A 201 -10.49 -8.55 4.75
N LEU A 202 -9.44 -7.80 4.40
CA LEU A 202 -8.29 -8.30 3.66
C LEU A 202 -7.60 -9.43 4.43
N THR A 203 -7.54 -10.59 3.81
CA THR A 203 -6.80 -11.75 4.30
C THR A 203 -5.89 -12.29 3.21
N TRP A 204 -4.67 -12.66 3.60
CA TRP A 204 -3.69 -13.21 2.66
C TRP A 204 -3.81 -14.72 2.58
N PRO A 205 -3.51 -15.32 1.41
CA PRO A 205 -3.53 -16.78 1.28
C PRO A 205 -2.47 -17.40 2.18
N ASN A 206 -2.85 -18.45 2.90
CA ASN A 206 -1.86 -19.30 3.57
C ASN A 206 -1.22 -20.22 2.53
N PRO A 207 0.10 -20.29 2.44
CA PRO A 207 0.76 -21.35 1.68
C PRO A 207 0.46 -22.69 2.37
N CYS A 208 -0.04 -23.64 1.61
CA CYS A 208 -0.20 -25.03 2.07
C CYS A 208 1.15 -25.72 2.15
#